data_aae1fe2ea51c715cda1b7abd600e2a88
#
_entry.id   aae1fe2ea51c715cda1b7abd600e2a88
#
_cell.length_a   1.000
_cell.length_b   1.000
_cell.length_c   1.000
_cell.angle_alpha   90.00
_cell.angle_beta   90.00
_cell.angle_gamma   90.00
#
_symmetry.space_group_name_H-M   'P 1'
#
loop_
_entity.id
_entity.type
_entity.pdbx_description
1 polymer ?
#
loop_
_entity_poly.entity_id
_entity_poly.type
_entity_poly.pdbx_seq_one_letter_code
_entity_poly.pdbx_strand_id
1 'polypeptide(L)'
;TPASTMKTLTAYAAAATLDMGSTLETQTYLEQREDGTSRLVLKGNGDMLLGVGESDSAHINGRAGLGTLAANTAQALRQRGITSVTLVYDDSLFGNDRWPNGIAELDPDHVYYAPTASMAVDGGRNWNGANPTDPDTFSTYPVLSTQPAREAALVFAQRLTERGIAVNSSVEQGAVPDGTSPIATVSSASLNEIMAFMLRHSDNSLAEEFGRLLALHLNAGNSPAGAVQSVEQVLAQRGISTEGLTMVNCSGLAEDSKLTAHTLLDVQQRNLTSGSGSAAAEGLSIVGFVGTAANRLNDADEAGLIRAKTGSLGDVASMTGNVS
;
A
#
# COMPACT_ATOMS: atom_id res chain seq x y z
N THR A 1 10.27 -20.12 -10.57
CA THR A 1 9.58 -19.26 -9.58
C THR A 1 10.21 -17.88 -9.62
N PRO A 2 9.43 -16.79 -9.82
CA PRO A 2 9.95 -15.41 -9.90
C PRO A 2 10.23 -14.78 -8.53
N ALA A 3 9.59 -15.26 -7.47
CA ALA A 3 9.55 -14.58 -6.19
C ALA A 3 9.14 -13.09 -6.39
N SER A 4 9.73 -12.16 -5.64
CA SER A 4 9.36 -10.74 -5.71
C SER A 4 9.71 -10.01 -7.02
N THR A 5 10.34 -10.66 -8.03
CA THR A 5 10.42 -10.06 -9.36
C THR A 5 9.05 -10.02 -10.05
N MET A 6 8.07 -10.80 -9.59
CA MET A 6 6.66 -10.68 -10.00
C MET A 6 6.11 -9.26 -9.82
N LYS A 7 6.55 -8.54 -8.78
CA LYS A 7 6.14 -7.15 -8.52
C LYS A 7 6.41 -6.19 -9.69
N THR A 8 7.36 -6.52 -10.58
CA THR A 8 7.62 -5.68 -11.76
C THR A 8 6.47 -5.74 -12.77
N LEU A 9 5.77 -6.87 -12.87
CA LEU A 9 4.59 -7.03 -13.71
C LEU A 9 3.42 -6.20 -13.13
N THR A 10 3.18 -6.34 -11.84
CA THR A 10 2.16 -5.58 -11.11
C THR A 10 2.43 -4.08 -11.22
N ALA A 11 3.67 -3.65 -10.95
CA ALA A 11 4.07 -2.25 -11.04
C ALA A 11 3.89 -1.68 -12.45
N TYR A 12 4.31 -2.41 -13.48
CA TYR A 12 4.11 -1.99 -14.87
C TYR A 12 2.61 -1.85 -15.20
N ALA A 13 1.80 -2.85 -14.87
CA ALA A 13 0.38 -2.83 -15.17
C ALA A 13 -0.34 -1.66 -14.47
N ALA A 14 -0.01 -1.41 -13.20
CA ALA A 14 -0.53 -0.27 -12.45
C ALA A 14 -0.05 1.07 -13.04
N ALA A 15 1.25 1.23 -13.29
CA ALA A 15 1.81 2.47 -13.82
C ALA A 15 1.31 2.80 -15.23
N ALA A 16 1.02 1.78 -16.05
CA ALA A 16 0.49 1.95 -17.40
C ALA A 16 -1.00 2.30 -17.46
N THR A 17 -1.71 2.26 -16.32
CA THR A 17 -3.18 2.35 -16.27
C THR A 17 -3.68 3.40 -15.29
N LEU A 18 -3.09 3.48 -14.09
CA LEU A 18 -3.51 4.41 -13.05
C LEU A 18 -2.88 5.81 -13.26
N ASP A 19 -3.53 6.83 -12.72
CA ASP A 19 -2.91 8.15 -12.58
C ASP A 19 -1.89 8.11 -11.43
N MET A 20 -0.62 7.93 -11.77
CA MET A 20 0.48 7.79 -10.81
C MET A 20 0.80 9.09 -10.06
N GLY A 21 0.28 10.22 -10.49
CA GLY A 21 0.35 11.50 -9.78
C GLY A 21 -0.73 11.67 -8.71
N SER A 22 -1.77 10.83 -8.72
CA SER A 22 -2.85 10.89 -7.75
C SER A 22 -2.40 10.43 -6.35
N THR A 23 -3.17 10.82 -5.33
CA THR A 23 -2.97 10.47 -3.91
C THR A 23 -4.16 9.68 -3.38
N LEU A 24 -3.96 8.98 -2.27
CA LEU A 24 -4.98 8.24 -1.55
C LEU A 24 -5.43 9.06 -0.34
N GLU A 25 -6.72 9.32 -0.24
CA GLU A 25 -7.25 10.16 0.82
C GLU A 25 -7.73 9.34 2.02
N THR A 26 -7.40 9.78 3.23
CA THR A 26 -8.02 9.30 4.47
C THR A 26 -8.89 10.41 5.03
N GLN A 27 -10.16 10.12 5.27
CA GLN A 27 -11.20 11.12 5.48
C GLN A 27 -12.04 10.83 6.72
N THR A 28 -12.62 11.89 7.29
CA THR A 28 -13.62 11.75 8.36
C THR A 28 -14.95 12.33 7.95
N TYR A 29 -16.02 11.65 8.34
CA TYR A 29 -17.42 12.02 8.03
C TYR A 29 -18.23 12.06 9.32
N LEU A 30 -19.12 13.03 9.41
CA LEU A 30 -19.99 13.23 10.57
C LEU A 30 -21.42 12.90 10.23
N GLU A 31 -22.02 12.01 11.01
CA GLU A 31 -23.45 11.72 11.01
C GLU A 31 -24.07 12.20 12.32
N GLN A 32 -25.06 13.07 12.25
CA GLN A 32 -25.87 13.42 13.40
C GLN A 32 -27.11 12.55 13.42
N ARG A 33 -27.31 11.80 14.51
CA ARG A 33 -28.43 10.89 14.67
C ARG A 33 -29.64 11.59 15.32
N GLU A 34 -30.81 11.03 15.09
CA GLU A 34 -32.07 11.55 15.65
C GLU A 34 -32.10 11.53 17.18
N ASP A 35 -31.35 10.63 17.81
CA ASP A 35 -31.21 10.52 19.27
C ASP A 35 -30.26 11.59 19.87
N GLY A 36 -29.74 12.49 19.03
CA GLY A 36 -28.82 13.55 19.43
C GLY A 36 -27.34 13.09 19.54
N THR A 37 -27.05 11.84 19.26
CA THR A 37 -25.65 11.35 19.25
C THR A 37 -24.95 11.69 17.96
N SER A 38 -23.63 11.92 18.05
CA SER A 38 -22.76 12.18 16.90
C SER A 38 -21.94 10.96 16.58
N ARG A 39 -22.11 10.41 15.37
CA ARG A 39 -21.29 9.31 14.85
C ARG A 39 -20.26 9.87 13.89
N LEU A 40 -18.99 9.56 14.16
CA LEU A 40 -17.86 9.92 13.31
C LEU A 40 -17.40 8.66 12.57
N VAL A 41 -17.25 8.76 11.24
CA VAL A 41 -16.75 7.68 10.41
C VAL A 41 -15.36 8.05 9.90
N LEU A 42 -14.34 7.24 10.22
CA LEU A 42 -13.01 7.30 9.60
C LEU A 42 -13.04 6.40 8.38
N LYS A 43 -12.78 6.96 7.19
CA LYS A 43 -12.74 6.22 5.93
C LYS A 43 -11.36 6.26 5.30
N GLY A 44 -10.82 5.09 4.98
CA GLY A 44 -9.64 4.94 4.15
C GLY A 44 -9.98 4.72 2.69
N ASN A 45 -9.13 5.22 1.80
CA ASN A 45 -9.23 4.98 0.36
C ASN A 45 -7.95 4.34 -0.20
N GLY A 46 -7.24 3.56 0.64
CA GLY A 46 -6.11 2.75 0.26
C GLY A 46 -4.77 3.19 0.85
N ASP A 47 -4.68 4.26 1.65
CA ASP A 47 -3.39 4.64 2.23
C ASP A 47 -2.97 3.67 3.34
N MET A 48 -2.11 2.72 3.01
CA MET A 48 -1.51 1.80 3.97
C MET A 48 -0.21 2.35 4.62
N LEU A 49 0.22 3.58 4.30
CA LEU A 49 1.42 4.21 4.85
C LEU A 49 1.12 5.42 5.74
N LEU A 50 0.00 5.41 6.45
CA LEU A 50 -0.37 6.47 7.39
C LEU A 50 0.65 6.59 8.53
N GLY A 51 0.96 7.83 8.93
CA GLY A 51 1.71 8.12 10.15
C GLY A 51 0.81 8.21 11.39
N VAL A 52 1.35 7.83 12.55
CA VAL A 52 0.64 7.97 13.85
C VAL A 52 0.51 9.44 14.30
N GLY A 53 1.42 10.30 13.86
CA GLY A 53 1.58 11.70 14.28
C GLY A 53 1.03 12.70 13.27
N GLU A 54 1.69 13.85 13.24
CA GLU A 54 1.42 14.88 12.22
C GLU A 54 1.88 14.41 10.84
N SER A 55 1.24 14.96 9.80
CA SER A 55 1.62 14.68 8.41
C SER A 55 3.04 15.15 8.13
N ASP A 56 3.84 14.34 7.44
CA ASP A 56 5.24 14.61 7.16
C ASP A 56 5.51 14.67 5.64
N SER A 57 5.68 15.87 5.13
CA SER A 57 5.92 16.08 3.70
C SER A 57 7.31 15.61 3.22
N ALA A 58 8.24 15.33 4.14
CA ALA A 58 9.60 14.88 3.81
C ALA A 58 9.67 13.37 3.50
N HIS A 59 8.70 12.61 3.98
CA HIS A 59 8.69 11.15 3.86
C HIS A 59 7.51 10.63 3.03
N ILE A 60 7.61 9.41 2.53
CA ILE A 60 6.53 8.69 1.86
C ILE A 60 5.64 8.04 2.93
N ASN A 61 6.26 7.29 3.82
CA ASN A 61 5.60 6.68 4.96
C ASN A 61 5.35 7.74 6.04
N GLY A 62 4.07 7.98 6.37
CA GLY A 62 3.66 9.06 7.26
C GLY A 62 3.38 10.40 6.56
N ARG A 63 3.39 10.46 5.22
CA ARG A 63 2.99 11.64 4.46
C ARG A 63 1.63 12.15 4.91
N ALA A 64 0.65 11.26 5.03
CA ALA A 64 -0.62 11.51 5.68
C ALA A 64 -0.55 11.05 7.15
N GLY A 65 -0.74 11.99 8.08
CA GLY A 65 -0.67 11.72 9.51
C GLY A 65 -2.04 11.71 10.18
N LEU A 66 -2.30 10.67 10.98
CA LEU A 66 -3.53 10.56 11.76
C LEU A 66 -3.64 11.65 12.84
N GLY A 67 -2.52 12.19 13.34
CA GLY A 67 -2.49 13.33 14.24
C GLY A 67 -3.01 14.59 13.57
N THR A 68 -2.59 14.88 12.32
CA THR A 68 -3.12 15.99 11.53
C THR A 68 -4.60 15.82 11.22
N LEU A 69 -5.01 14.61 10.81
CA LEU A 69 -6.42 14.32 10.55
C LEU A 69 -7.27 14.53 11.81
N ALA A 70 -6.80 14.06 12.96
CA ALA A 70 -7.48 14.23 14.23
C ALA A 70 -7.58 15.70 14.67
N ALA A 71 -6.53 16.51 14.44
CA ALA A 71 -6.55 17.94 14.72
C ALA A 71 -7.60 18.67 13.90
N ASN A 72 -7.61 18.42 12.57
CA ASN A 72 -8.58 19.00 11.64
C ASN A 72 -10.02 18.56 11.97
N THR A 73 -10.21 17.27 12.27
CA THR A 73 -11.51 16.71 12.68
C THR A 73 -11.99 17.35 13.99
N ALA A 74 -11.12 17.42 15.00
CA ALA A 74 -11.48 18.02 16.29
C ALA A 74 -11.84 19.51 16.15
N GLN A 75 -11.17 20.25 15.28
CA GLN A 75 -11.53 21.64 14.97
C GLN A 75 -12.92 21.72 14.33
N ALA A 76 -13.20 20.88 13.33
CA ALA A 76 -14.49 20.84 12.65
C ALA A 76 -15.65 20.45 13.59
N LEU A 77 -15.41 19.52 14.53
CA LEU A 77 -16.39 19.11 15.56
C LEU A 77 -16.66 20.25 16.57
N ARG A 78 -15.60 20.90 17.09
CA ARG A 78 -15.77 22.04 18.01
C ARG A 78 -16.53 23.20 17.41
N GLN A 79 -16.33 23.52 16.13
CA GLN A 79 -17.11 24.55 15.42
C GLN A 79 -18.60 24.24 15.39
N ARG A 80 -18.97 22.97 15.57
CA ARG A 80 -20.37 22.50 15.65
C ARG A 80 -20.85 22.25 17.09
N GLY A 81 -20.03 22.61 18.09
CA GLY A 81 -20.32 22.37 19.51
C GLY A 81 -20.25 20.91 19.95
N ILE A 82 -19.61 20.03 19.15
CA ILE A 82 -19.51 18.60 19.41
C ILE A 82 -18.20 18.33 20.16
N THR A 83 -18.29 17.72 21.35
CA THR A 83 -17.16 17.36 22.20
C THR A 83 -17.02 15.86 22.43
N SER A 84 -17.98 15.07 21.96
CA SER A 84 -17.93 13.59 22.03
C SER A 84 -18.57 12.96 20.81
N VAL A 85 -18.02 11.80 20.42
CA VAL A 85 -18.47 11.03 19.25
C VAL A 85 -18.45 9.53 19.54
N THR A 86 -19.27 8.78 18.81
CA THR A 86 -19.09 7.35 18.58
C THR A 86 -18.26 7.19 17.30
N LEU A 87 -17.08 6.55 17.40
CA LEU A 87 -16.21 6.34 16.26
C LEU A 87 -16.43 4.97 15.61
N VAL A 88 -16.57 4.96 14.30
CA VAL A 88 -16.53 3.76 13.48
C VAL A 88 -15.50 3.97 12.34
N TYR A 89 -15.05 2.86 11.72
CA TYR A 89 -14.15 2.94 10.57
C TYR A 89 -14.75 2.21 9.37
N ASP A 90 -14.58 2.81 8.19
CA ASP A 90 -14.99 2.24 6.90
C ASP A 90 -13.76 1.67 6.19
N ASP A 91 -13.69 0.34 6.20
CA ASP A 91 -12.66 -0.47 5.53
C ASP A 91 -13.28 -1.30 4.39
N SER A 92 -14.30 -0.76 3.73
CA SER A 92 -15.05 -1.49 2.69
C SER A 92 -14.38 -1.50 1.31
N LEU A 93 -13.40 -0.61 1.07
CA LEU A 93 -12.80 -0.38 -0.25
C LEU A 93 -12.40 -1.67 -0.97
N PHE A 94 -11.74 -2.59 -0.26
CA PHE A 94 -11.21 -3.83 -0.84
C PHE A 94 -12.06 -5.07 -0.53
N GLY A 95 -13.31 -4.90 -0.09
CA GLY A 95 -14.21 -6.03 0.23
C GLY A 95 -13.72 -6.86 1.42
N ASN A 96 -14.12 -8.12 1.49
CA ASN A 96 -13.81 -9.00 2.63
C ASN A 96 -12.73 -10.04 2.32
N ASP A 97 -12.44 -10.29 1.05
CA ASP A 97 -11.39 -11.23 0.63
C ASP A 97 -10.04 -10.48 0.60
N ARG A 98 -9.24 -10.66 1.66
CA ARG A 98 -8.02 -9.87 1.93
C ARG A 98 -6.74 -10.69 1.86
N TRP A 99 -6.85 -12.01 1.72
CA TRP A 99 -5.72 -12.93 1.74
C TRP A 99 -5.54 -13.56 0.36
N PRO A 100 -4.54 -13.11 -0.43
CA PRO A 100 -4.22 -13.75 -1.70
C PRO A 100 -3.76 -15.20 -1.50
N ASN A 101 -4.04 -16.04 -2.49
CA ASN A 101 -3.63 -17.44 -2.48
C ASN A 101 -2.12 -17.58 -2.27
N GLY A 102 -1.71 -18.59 -1.51
CA GLY A 102 -0.31 -18.95 -1.25
C GLY A 102 0.39 -18.12 -0.18
N ILE A 103 -0.20 -17.01 0.28
CA ILE A 103 0.47 -16.16 1.28
C ILE A 103 0.35 -16.76 2.69
N ALA A 104 -0.81 -17.24 3.08
CA ALA A 104 -1.03 -17.74 4.44
C ALA A 104 -0.15 -18.94 4.79
N GLU A 105 0.15 -19.79 3.80
CA GLU A 105 1.03 -20.95 3.96
C GLU A 105 2.51 -20.57 4.09
N LEU A 106 2.92 -19.47 3.45
CA LEU A 106 4.32 -19.02 3.40
C LEU A 106 4.65 -17.99 4.49
N ASP A 107 3.64 -17.40 5.11
CA ASP A 107 3.79 -16.35 6.13
C ASP A 107 2.93 -16.60 7.38
N PRO A 108 3.06 -17.78 8.03
CA PRO A 108 2.27 -18.11 9.21
C PRO A 108 2.54 -17.17 10.40
N ASP A 109 3.71 -16.53 10.43
CA ASP A 109 4.14 -15.61 11.49
C ASP A 109 3.79 -14.14 11.20
N HIS A 110 3.13 -13.85 10.07
CA HIS A 110 2.75 -12.49 9.65
C HIS A 110 3.94 -11.51 9.64
N VAL A 111 5.03 -11.88 9.00
CA VAL A 111 6.25 -11.05 8.87
C VAL A 111 6.33 -10.39 7.48
N TYR A 112 5.71 -11.00 6.49
CA TYR A 112 5.84 -10.58 5.10
C TYR A 112 4.58 -9.99 4.48
N TYR A 113 3.41 -10.15 5.12
CA TYR A 113 2.14 -9.67 4.58
C TYR A 113 1.16 -9.22 5.68
N ALA A 114 0.71 -7.97 5.58
CA ALA A 114 -0.50 -7.49 6.25
C ALA A 114 -1.66 -7.55 5.26
N PRO A 115 -2.88 -7.93 5.67
CA PRO A 115 -4.03 -7.95 4.77
C PRO A 115 -4.24 -6.58 4.13
N THR A 116 -4.40 -6.54 2.80
CA THR A 116 -4.71 -5.32 2.07
C THR A 116 -5.92 -4.63 2.69
N ALA A 117 -5.77 -3.39 3.11
CA ALA A 117 -6.77 -2.63 3.85
C ALA A 117 -6.96 -1.24 3.25
N SER A 118 -8.12 -0.63 3.48
CA SER A 118 -8.36 0.74 3.00
C SER A 118 -7.48 1.78 3.70
N MET A 119 -6.87 1.42 4.83
CA MET A 119 -5.93 2.23 5.59
C MET A 119 -5.08 1.34 6.51
N ALA A 120 -3.85 1.72 6.73
CA ALA A 120 -2.97 1.12 7.74
C ALA A 120 -1.95 2.14 8.22
N VAL A 121 -1.52 2.03 9.46
CA VAL A 121 -0.36 2.77 9.96
C VAL A 121 0.89 1.99 9.56
N ASP A 122 1.81 2.64 8.86
CA ASP A 122 3.12 2.09 8.49
C ASP A 122 3.05 0.66 7.91
N GLY A 123 2.15 0.42 6.97
CA GLY A 123 1.96 -0.91 6.37
C GLY A 123 1.52 -2.00 7.35
N GLY A 124 1.00 -1.63 8.52
CA GLY A 124 0.66 -2.55 9.59
C GLY A 124 1.85 -3.03 10.43
N ARG A 125 3.02 -2.40 10.34
CA ARG A 125 4.25 -2.79 11.06
C ARG A 125 4.14 -2.52 12.54
N ASN A 126 4.39 -3.55 13.36
CA ASN A 126 4.43 -3.43 14.82
C ASN A 126 5.88 -3.41 15.31
N TRP A 127 6.43 -2.24 15.46
CA TRP A 127 7.82 -2.05 15.88
C TRP A 127 8.07 -2.29 17.37
N ASN A 128 7.03 -2.44 18.18
CA ASN A 128 7.17 -2.60 19.64
C ASN A 128 8.11 -1.56 20.30
N GLY A 129 8.07 -0.32 19.82
CA GLY A 129 8.90 0.78 20.30
C GLY A 129 10.29 0.88 19.64
N ALA A 130 10.64 -0.04 18.74
CA ALA A 130 11.90 0.00 17.98
C ALA A 130 11.74 0.65 16.60
N ASN A 131 10.94 1.72 16.51
CA ASN A 131 10.66 2.42 15.27
C ASN A 131 11.97 2.87 14.57
N PRO A 132 12.06 2.76 13.24
CA PRO A 132 13.21 3.29 12.50
C PRO A 132 13.28 4.80 12.64
N THR A 133 14.49 5.37 12.61
CA THR A 133 14.70 6.82 12.66
C THR A 133 14.19 7.50 11.39
N ASP A 134 14.38 6.84 10.24
CA ASP A 134 13.83 7.23 8.96
C ASP A 134 12.72 6.23 8.58
N PRO A 135 11.46 6.67 8.50
CA PRO A 135 10.34 5.78 8.22
C PRO A 135 10.37 5.19 6.79
N ASP A 136 11.15 5.81 5.89
CA ASP A 136 11.33 5.32 4.52
C ASP A 136 12.56 4.41 4.38
N THR A 137 13.30 4.15 5.47
CA THR A 137 14.52 3.32 5.41
C THR A 137 14.60 2.38 6.61
N PHE A 138 14.39 1.10 6.38
CA PHE A 138 14.52 0.06 7.40
C PHE A 138 15.01 -1.26 6.79
N SER A 139 15.67 -2.07 7.60
CA SER A 139 16.22 -3.38 7.21
C SER A 139 15.70 -4.54 8.05
N THR A 140 14.89 -4.26 9.06
CA THR A 140 14.25 -5.27 9.92
C THR A 140 12.78 -5.42 9.52
N TYR A 141 12.25 -6.61 9.73
CA TYR A 141 10.87 -6.97 9.39
C TYR A 141 10.13 -7.33 10.69
N PRO A 142 9.39 -6.37 11.29
CA PRO A 142 8.57 -6.65 12.46
C PRO A 142 7.34 -7.47 12.07
N VAL A 143 6.69 -8.09 13.04
CA VAL A 143 5.39 -8.71 12.85
C VAL A 143 4.38 -7.68 12.36
N LEU A 144 3.58 -8.06 11.38
CA LEU A 144 2.56 -7.21 10.77
C LEU A 144 1.19 -7.45 11.41
N SER A 145 0.37 -6.42 11.43
CA SER A 145 -1.00 -6.49 11.91
C SER A 145 -1.88 -7.36 11.00
N THR A 146 -2.74 -8.15 11.60
CA THR A 146 -3.82 -8.87 10.89
C THR A 146 -5.11 -8.05 10.78
N GLN A 147 -5.17 -6.87 11.41
CA GLN A 147 -6.32 -5.95 11.42
C GLN A 147 -5.88 -4.49 11.22
N PRO A 148 -5.13 -4.18 10.14
CA PRO A 148 -4.44 -2.88 10.01
C PRO A 148 -5.40 -1.69 10.02
N ALA A 149 -6.57 -1.78 9.39
CA ALA A 149 -7.55 -0.69 9.40
C ALA A 149 -8.13 -0.41 10.79
N ARG A 150 -8.39 -1.46 11.56
CA ARG A 150 -8.88 -1.32 12.95
C ARG A 150 -7.83 -0.67 13.84
N GLU A 151 -6.57 -1.06 13.69
CA GLU A 151 -5.46 -0.48 14.47
C GLU A 151 -5.24 0.99 14.09
N ALA A 152 -5.31 1.36 12.81
CA ALA A 152 -5.30 2.75 12.39
C ALA A 152 -6.44 3.56 13.03
N ALA A 153 -7.64 2.98 13.10
CA ALA A 153 -8.79 3.63 13.73
C ALA A 153 -8.63 3.77 15.27
N LEU A 154 -7.97 2.83 15.93
CA LEU A 154 -7.62 2.95 17.35
C LEU A 154 -6.61 4.06 17.62
N VAL A 155 -5.58 4.18 16.75
CA VAL A 155 -4.63 5.29 16.80
C VAL A 155 -5.35 6.62 16.59
N PHE A 156 -6.23 6.71 15.61
CA PHE A 156 -7.01 7.91 15.36
C PHE A 156 -7.91 8.29 16.55
N ALA A 157 -8.58 7.31 17.19
CA ALA A 157 -9.37 7.53 18.42
C ALA A 157 -8.53 8.15 19.54
N GLN A 158 -7.32 7.64 19.74
CA GLN A 158 -6.37 8.19 20.71
C GLN A 158 -6.01 9.63 20.36
N ARG A 159 -5.66 9.93 19.08
CA ARG A 159 -5.32 11.29 18.64
C ARG A 159 -6.49 12.27 18.82
N LEU A 160 -7.73 11.85 18.58
CA LEU A 160 -8.92 12.65 18.86
C LEU A 160 -9.09 12.97 20.36
N THR A 161 -8.87 11.97 21.21
CA THR A 161 -8.97 12.14 22.68
C THR A 161 -7.92 13.13 23.18
N GLU A 162 -6.70 13.06 22.69
CA GLU A 162 -5.63 14.02 22.97
C GLU A 162 -5.97 15.46 22.53
N ARG A 163 -6.87 15.59 21.55
CA ARG A 163 -7.42 16.88 21.06
C ARG A 163 -8.70 17.30 21.78
N GLY A 164 -9.10 16.61 22.85
CA GLY A 164 -10.24 16.97 23.69
C GLY A 164 -11.62 16.56 23.11
N ILE A 165 -11.66 15.61 22.18
CA ILE A 165 -12.90 14.98 21.70
C ILE A 165 -13.00 13.60 22.34
N ALA A 166 -14.04 13.38 23.16
CA ALA A 166 -14.27 12.08 23.77
C ALA A 166 -14.75 11.07 22.73
N VAL A 167 -14.16 9.88 22.74
CA VAL A 167 -14.61 8.73 21.94
C VAL A 167 -15.32 7.73 22.86
N ASN A 168 -16.62 7.60 22.73
CA ASN A 168 -17.49 6.95 23.72
C ASN A 168 -17.80 5.47 23.45
N SER A 169 -17.11 4.82 22.51
CA SER A 169 -17.42 3.43 22.15
C SER A 169 -16.15 2.63 21.82
N SER A 170 -16.30 1.29 21.80
CA SER A 170 -15.38 0.45 21.04
C SER A 170 -15.39 0.88 19.59
N VAL A 171 -14.21 0.91 18.96
CA VAL A 171 -14.08 1.23 17.54
C VAL A 171 -14.54 0.02 16.72
N GLU A 172 -15.64 0.18 16.00
CA GLU A 172 -16.29 -0.85 15.21
C GLU A 172 -16.27 -0.49 13.71
N GLN A 173 -16.43 -1.50 12.85
CA GLN A 173 -16.54 -1.28 11.41
C GLN A 173 -17.93 -0.72 11.06
N GLY A 174 -17.97 0.23 10.11
CA GLY A 174 -19.23 0.80 9.65
C GLY A 174 -19.00 1.73 8.45
N ALA A 175 -19.95 1.75 7.53
CA ALA A 175 -19.86 2.53 6.30
C ALA A 175 -20.19 4.02 6.50
N VAL A 176 -19.67 4.84 5.59
CA VAL A 176 -20.06 6.25 5.46
C VAL A 176 -21.50 6.32 4.95
N PRO A 177 -22.38 7.13 5.55
CA PRO A 177 -23.74 7.36 5.03
C PRO A 177 -23.70 8.02 3.66
N ASP A 178 -24.62 7.60 2.79
CA ASP A 178 -24.74 8.18 1.45
C ASP A 178 -24.99 9.69 1.48
N GLY A 179 -24.37 10.40 0.54
CA GLY A 179 -24.56 11.85 0.38
C GLY A 179 -23.84 12.70 1.44
N THR A 180 -23.04 12.10 2.33
CA THR A 180 -22.28 12.82 3.34
C THR A 180 -20.97 13.34 2.76
N SER A 181 -20.62 14.60 3.03
CA SER A 181 -19.31 15.16 2.67
C SER A 181 -18.30 15.02 3.82
N PRO A 182 -17.00 14.85 3.49
CA PRO A 182 -15.97 14.76 4.53
C PRO A 182 -15.84 16.09 5.30
N ILE A 183 -15.57 15.99 6.60
CA ILE A 183 -15.29 17.16 7.47
C ILE A 183 -13.80 17.42 7.65
N ALA A 184 -12.96 16.45 7.36
CA ALA A 184 -11.51 16.58 7.32
C ALA A 184 -10.91 15.50 6.40
N THR A 185 -9.76 15.81 5.80
CA THR A 185 -9.04 14.96 4.86
C THR A 185 -7.54 15.13 5.07
N VAL A 186 -6.79 14.04 4.91
CA VAL A 186 -5.34 14.02 4.68
C VAL A 186 -5.05 13.17 3.45
N SER A 187 -3.96 13.47 2.74
CA SER A 187 -3.59 12.79 1.49
C SER A 187 -2.23 12.12 1.62
N SER A 188 -2.12 10.92 1.10
CA SER A 188 -0.87 10.15 1.02
C SER A 188 0.19 10.82 0.15
N ALA A 189 1.36 10.23 0.05
CA ALA A 189 2.27 10.43 -1.07
C ALA A 189 1.57 10.06 -2.39
N SER A 190 2.12 10.49 -3.53
CA SER A 190 1.61 10.08 -4.84
C SER A 190 1.76 8.57 -5.04
N LEU A 191 0.91 7.98 -5.89
CA LEU A 191 1.03 6.56 -6.24
C LEU A 191 2.41 6.22 -6.81
N ASN A 192 3.07 7.17 -7.50
CA ASN A 192 4.44 7.01 -7.97
C ASN A 192 5.43 6.81 -6.81
N GLU A 193 5.34 7.64 -5.77
CA GLU A 193 6.20 7.55 -4.58
C GLU A 193 5.91 6.26 -3.80
N ILE A 194 4.64 5.90 -3.61
CA ILE A 194 4.23 4.64 -2.94
C ILE A 194 4.74 3.42 -3.73
N MET A 195 4.68 3.46 -5.07
CA MET A 195 5.23 2.40 -5.92
C MET A 195 6.75 2.26 -5.75
N ALA A 196 7.47 3.37 -5.66
CA ALA A 196 8.90 3.34 -5.40
C ALA A 196 9.21 2.74 -4.01
N PHE A 197 8.45 3.10 -3.00
CA PHE A 197 8.54 2.49 -1.66
C PHE A 197 8.29 0.97 -1.74
N MET A 198 7.19 0.53 -2.37
CA MET A 198 6.85 -0.88 -2.57
C MET A 198 7.97 -1.66 -3.25
N LEU A 199 8.55 -1.14 -4.35
CA LEU A 199 9.60 -1.82 -5.11
C LEU A 199 10.92 -1.90 -4.33
N ARG A 200 11.31 -0.82 -3.64
CA ARG A 200 12.57 -0.72 -2.88
C ARG A 200 12.56 -1.58 -1.62
N HIS A 201 11.44 -1.65 -0.91
CA HIS A 201 11.27 -2.51 0.25
C HIS A 201 10.81 -3.93 -0.11
N SER A 202 10.44 -4.15 -1.36
CA SER A 202 9.82 -5.41 -1.79
C SER A 202 8.54 -5.74 -1.02
N ASP A 203 7.77 -4.70 -0.68
CA ASP A 203 6.58 -4.80 0.16
C ASP A 203 5.49 -5.61 -0.54
N ASN A 204 5.05 -6.70 0.11
CA ASN A 204 4.05 -7.58 -0.48
C ASN A 204 2.64 -7.00 -0.34
N SER A 205 2.34 -6.35 0.78
CA SER A 205 1.01 -5.77 1.03
C SER A 205 0.70 -4.66 0.04
N LEU A 206 1.66 -3.76 -0.20
CA LEU A 206 1.51 -2.70 -1.21
C LEU A 206 1.44 -3.26 -2.63
N ALA A 207 2.14 -4.36 -2.93
CA ALA A 207 2.04 -4.98 -4.25
C ALA A 207 0.64 -5.57 -4.50
N GLU A 208 0.06 -6.23 -3.49
CA GLU A 208 -1.33 -6.69 -3.57
C GLU A 208 -2.30 -5.50 -3.66
N GLU A 209 -2.05 -4.43 -2.92
CA GLU A 209 -2.84 -3.21 -2.98
C GLU A 209 -2.85 -2.58 -4.39
N PHE A 210 -1.69 -2.43 -5.04
CA PHE A 210 -1.64 -1.94 -6.42
C PHE A 210 -2.44 -2.81 -7.38
N GLY A 211 -2.39 -4.14 -7.22
CA GLY A 211 -3.26 -5.05 -7.97
C GLY A 211 -4.75 -4.80 -7.71
N ARG A 212 -5.14 -4.55 -6.46
CA ARG A 212 -6.52 -4.25 -6.06
C ARG A 212 -7.00 -2.89 -6.59
N LEU A 213 -6.17 -1.85 -6.50
CA LEU A 213 -6.46 -0.53 -7.08
C LEU A 213 -6.66 -0.62 -8.60
N LEU A 214 -5.82 -1.40 -9.28
CA LEU A 214 -5.95 -1.67 -10.70
C LEU A 214 -7.26 -2.40 -11.02
N ALA A 215 -7.63 -3.42 -10.25
CA ALA A 215 -8.87 -4.17 -10.42
C ALA A 215 -10.11 -3.28 -10.23
N LEU A 216 -10.10 -2.42 -9.22
CA LEU A 216 -11.17 -1.46 -9.00
C LEU A 216 -11.29 -0.47 -10.16
N HIS A 217 -10.16 0.05 -10.65
CA HIS A 217 -10.13 0.97 -11.80
C HIS A 217 -10.70 0.32 -13.08
N LEU A 218 -10.39 -0.94 -13.31
CA LEU A 218 -10.85 -1.70 -14.49
C LEU A 218 -12.23 -2.35 -14.30
N ASN A 219 -12.85 -2.22 -13.13
CA ASN A 219 -14.09 -2.92 -12.76
C ASN A 219 -13.98 -4.46 -12.92
N ALA A 220 -12.81 -5.02 -12.64
CA ALA A 220 -12.50 -6.45 -12.82
C ALA A 220 -12.78 -7.32 -11.58
N GLY A 221 -13.56 -6.79 -10.64
CA GLY A 221 -13.89 -7.46 -9.38
C GLY A 221 -12.98 -7.07 -8.22
N ASN A 222 -13.57 -7.00 -7.03
CA ASN A 222 -12.88 -6.56 -5.81
C ASN A 222 -12.40 -7.78 -4.99
N SER A 223 -11.41 -8.49 -5.52
CA SER A 223 -10.83 -9.68 -4.89
C SER A 223 -9.35 -9.84 -5.30
N PRO A 224 -8.55 -10.65 -4.58
CA PRO A 224 -7.20 -11.01 -5.01
C PRO A 224 -7.15 -11.62 -6.41
N ALA A 225 -8.12 -12.46 -6.76
CA ALA A 225 -8.23 -13.04 -8.10
C ALA A 225 -8.50 -11.97 -9.17
N GLY A 226 -9.37 -11.00 -8.88
CA GLY A 226 -9.61 -9.85 -9.76
C GLY A 226 -8.36 -8.98 -9.96
N ALA A 227 -7.53 -8.84 -8.93
CA ALA A 227 -6.25 -8.14 -9.00
C ALA A 227 -5.28 -8.83 -9.97
N VAL A 228 -5.09 -10.14 -9.83
CA VAL A 228 -4.26 -10.95 -10.75
C VAL A 228 -4.78 -10.86 -12.18
N GLN A 229 -6.07 -11.07 -12.39
CA GLN A 229 -6.70 -10.98 -13.70
C GLN A 229 -6.48 -9.60 -14.35
N SER A 230 -6.54 -8.54 -13.57
CA SER A 230 -6.33 -7.17 -14.05
C SER A 230 -4.91 -6.94 -14.51
N VAL A 231 -3.91 -7.45 -13.77
CA VAL A 231 -2.51 -7.38 -14.19
C VAL A 231 -2.31 -8.14 -15.50
N GLU A 232 -2.73 -9.40 -15.58
CA GLU A 232 -2.61 -10.23 -16.79
C GLU A 232 -3.32 -9.59 -17.99
N GLN A 233 -4.50 -9.01 -17.79
CA GLN A 233 -5.25 -8.30 -18.83
C GLN A 233 -4.45 -7.11 -19.39
N VAL A 234 -3.87 -6.27 -18.52
CA VAL A 234 -3.08 -5.12 -18.96
C VAL A 234 -1.83 -5.57 -19.70
N LEU A 235 -1.12 -6.61 -19.22
CA LEU A 235 0.05 -7.16 -19.89
C LEU A 235 -0.31 -7.60 -21.31
N ALA A 236 -1.38 -8.37 -21.49
CA ALA A 236 -1.85 -8.85 -22.77
C ALA A 236 -2.27 -7.69 -23.71
N GLN A 237 -3.01 -6.70 -23.21
CA GLN A 237 -3.42 -5.50 -23.97
C GLN A 237 -2.21 -4.67 -24.44
N ARG A 238 -1.12 -4.69 -23.69
CA ARG A 238 0.14 -4.00 -24.02
C ARG A 238 1.08 -4.85 -24.90
N GLY A 239 0.65 -6.05 -25.29
CA GLY A 239 1.43 -6.96 -26.15
C GLY A 239 2.64 -7.58 -25.46
N ILE A 240 2.60 -7.69 -24.13
CA ILE A 240 3.59 -8.43 -23.35
C ILE A 240 3.20 -9.91 -23.36
N SER A 241 4.15 -10.80 -23.68
CA SER A 241 3.87 -12.23 -23.70
C SER A 241 3.56 -12.75 -22.30
N THR A 242 2.40 -13.39 -22.17
CA THR A 242 1.99 -14.11 -20.97
C THR A 242 2.17 -15.62 -21.12
N GLU A 243 2.85 -16.09 -22.16
CA GLU A 243 3.15 -17.51 -22.35
C GLU A 243 4.01 -18.03 -21.21
N GLY A 244 3.56 -19.12 -20.55
CA GLY A 244 4.22 -19.68 -19.37
C GLY A 244 4.10 -18.84 -18.11
N LEU A 245 3.31 -17.75 -18.10
CA LEU A 245 2.97 -17.00 -16.90
C LEU A 245 1.91 -17.76 -16.09
N THR A 246 2.18 -17.92 -14.80
CA THR A 246 1.21 -18.28 -13.77
C THR A 246 1.39 -17.28 -12.64
N MET A 247 0.43 -16.42 -12.49
CA MET A 247 0.42 -15.40 -11.45
C MET A 247 -0.54 -15.81 -10.34
N VAL A 248 0.00 -16.30 -9.21
CA VAL A 248 -0.83 -16.73 -8.07
C VAL A 248 -1.34 -15.53 -7.28
N ASN A 249 -0.49 -14.50 -7.14
CA ASN A 249 -0.79 -13.23 -6.50
C ASN A 249 0.07 -12.11 -7.11
N CYS A 250 -0.17 -10.87 -6.72
CA CYS A 250 0.51 -9.70 -7.28
C CYS A 250 1.91 -9.47 -6.73
N SER A 251 2.23 -10.03 -5.57
CA SER A 251 3.51 -9.85 -4.87
C SER A 251 4.59 -10.85 -5.27
N GLY A 252 4.18 -12.03 -5.75
CA GLY A 252 5.07 -13.17 -6.00
C GLY A 252 5.45 -13.95 -4.72
N LEU A 253 4.76 -13.71 -3.61
CA LEU A 253 4.87 -14.51 -2.39
C LEU A 253 4.00 -15.78 -2.54
N ALA A 254 4.41 -16.65 -3.47
CA ALA A 254 3.77 -17.91 -3.77
C ALA A 254 4.73 -18.82 -4.56
N GLU A 255 4.88 -20.07 -4.12
CA GLU A 255 5.81 -21.03 -4.75
C GLU A 255 5.39 -21.42 -6.16
N ASP A 256 4.09 -21.52 -6.42
CA ASP A 256 3.50 -21.91 -7.69
C ASP A 256 3.50 -20.82 -8.76
N SER A 257 3.92 -19.60 -8.43
CA SER A 257 4.07 -18.54 -9.42
C SER A 257 5.19 -18.88 -10.42
N LYS A 258 4.93 -18.67 -11.70
CA LYS A 258 5.84 -18.94 -12.82
C LYS A 258 5.81 -17.78 -13.81
N LEU A 259 6.96 -17.49 -14.40
CA LEU A 259 7.07 -16.62 -15.57
C LEU A 259 8.36 -16.94 -16.32
N THR A 260 8.44 -16.47 -17.56
CA THR A 260 9.64 -16.63 -18.38
C THR A 260 10.57 -15.42 -18.24
N ALA A 261 11.86 -15.61 -18.52
CA ALA A 261 12.79 -14.48 -18.62
C ALA A 261 12.39 -13.51 -19.73
N HIS A 262 11.73 -14.01 -20.78
CA HIS A 262 11.22 -13.19 -21.87
C HIS A 262 10.15 -12.21 -21.40
N THR A 263 9.17 -12.67 -20.60
CA THR A 263 8.16 -11.80 -19.99
C THR A 263 8.79 -10.69 -19.14
N LEU A 264 9.82 -11.02 -18.32
CA LEU A 264 10.54 -10.00 -17.54
C LEU A 264 11.28 -9.00 -18.43
N LEU A 265 11.92 -9.47 -19.51
CA LEU A 265 12.63 -8.60 -20.46
C LEU A 265 11.65 -7.65 -21.15
N ASP A 266 10.52 -8.16 -21.62
CA ASP A 266 9.49 -7.35 -22.27
C ASP A 266 8.97 -6.24 -21.34
N VAL A 267 8.71 -6.58 -20.06
CA VAL A 267 8.28 -5.60 -19.05
C VAL A 267 9.35 -4.53 -18.86
N GLN A 268 10.63 -4.91 -18.71
CA GLN A 268 11.70 -3.94 -18.51
C GLN A 268 11.90 -3.03 -19.75
N GLN A 269 11.79 -3.57 -20.93
CA GLN A 269 11.86 -2.76 -22.16
C GLN A 269 10.70 -1.76 -22.24
N ARG A 270 9.49 -2.17 -21.85
CA ARG A 270 8.33 -1.27 -21.83
C ARG A 270 8.44 -0.21 -20.74
N ASN A 271 9.00 -0.53 -19.59
CA ASN A 271 9.27 0.44 -18.52
C ASN A 271 10.19 1.57 -18.98
N LEU A 272 11.13 1.30 -19.86
CA LEU A 272 12.07 2.30 -20.43
C LEU A 272 11.45 3.13 -21.55
N THR A 273 10.29 2.73 -22.08
CA THR A 273 9.59 3.49 -23.10
C THR A 273 8.84 4.65 -22.46
N SER A 274 9.06 5.87 -22.94
CA SER A 274 8.46 7.09 -22.38
C SER A 274 6.92 7.01 -22.27
N GLY A 275 6.41 7.37 -21.12
CA GLY A 275 4.98 7.50 -20.82
C GLY A 275 4.45 6.41 -19.90
N SER A 276 4.04 5.27 -20.40
CA SER A 276 3.48 4.20 -19.59
C SER A 276 4.58 3.31 -19.01
N GLY A 277 4.68 3.23 -17.70
CA GLY A 277 5.64 2.36 -17.00
C GLY A 277 6.86 3.09 -16.41
N SER A 278 7.08 4.37 -16.69
CA SER A 278 8.22 5.12 -16.13
C SER A 278 8.26 5.08 -14.60
N ALA A 279 7.11 5.19 -13.92
CA ALA A 279 7.00 5.07 -12.47
C ALA A 279 7.54 3.71 -11.97
N ALA A 280 7.26 2.62 -12.68
CA ALA A 280 7.77 1.29 -12.33
C ALA A 280 9.30 1.19 -12.53
N ALA A 281 9.86 1.81 -13.57
CA ALA A 281 11.32 1.85 -13.78
C ALA A 281 12.03 2.70 -12.72
N GLU A 282 11.52 3.89 -12.45
CA GLU A 282 12.10 4.84 -11.49
C GLU A 282 12.00 4.34 -10.04
N GLY A 283 10.97 3.57 -9.72
CA GLY A 283 10.74 2.97 -8.41
C GLY A 283 11.69 1.83 -8.05
N LEU A 284 12.43 1.25 -9.00
CA LEU A 284 13.35 0.15 -8.73
C LEU A 284 14.45 0.55 -7.74
N SER A 285 14.97 -0.44 -7.01
CA SER A 285 16.16 -0.29 -6.16
C SER A 285 17.37 0.12 -6.99
N ILE A 286 18.24 0.95 -6.42
CA ILE A 286 19.50 1.36 -7.07
C ILE A 286 20.63 0.57 -6.43
N VAL A 287 21.33 -0.22 -7.24
CA VAL A 287 22.47 -1.03 -6.80
C VAL A 287 23.53 -0.14 -6.15
N GLY A 288 24.01 -0.55 -4.99
CA GLY A 288 24.98 0.22 -4.19
C GLY A 288 24.43 1.35 -3.34
N PHE A 289 23.12 1.72 -3.49
CA PHE A 289 22.56 2.89 -2.80
C PHE A 289 21.24 2.65 -2.08
N VAL A 290 20.23 2.10 -2.74
CA VAL A 290 18.85 2.14 -2.23
C VAL A 290 18.14 0.79 -2.41
N GLY A 291 17.37 0.41 -1.37
CA GLY A 291 16.45 -0.71 -1.39
C GLY A 291 17.16 -2.06 -1.31
N THR A 292 16.44 -3.13 -1.67
CA THR A 292 16.93 -4.52 -1.55
C THR A 292 18.12 -4.86 -2.44
N ALA A 293 18.46 -4.01 -3.41
CA ALA A 293 19.64 -4.15 -4.26
C ALA A 293 20.85 -3.34 -3.76
N ALA A 294 20.72 -2.57 -2.67
CA ALA A 294 21.79 -1.71 -2.15
C ALA A 294 23.09 -2.48 -1.81
N ASN A 295 22.97 -3.73 -1.38
CA ASN A 295 24.10 -4.60 -1.02
C ASN A 295 24.39 -5.68 -2.08
N ARG A 296 23.93 -5.50 -3.32
CA ARG A 296 24.19 -6.40 -4.44
C ARG A 296 25.21 -5.77 -5.38
N LEU A 297 26.02 -6.61 -6.04
CA LEU A 297 27.03 -6.15 -7.01
C LEU A 297 27.89 -5.01 -6.42
N ASN A 298 28.62 -5.33 -5.35
CA ASN A 298 29.34 -4.35 -4.52
C ASN A 298 30.61 -3.77 -5.17
N ASP A 299 30.87 -4.00 -6.46
CA ASP A 299 31.95 -3.34 -7.18
C ASP A 299 31.63 -1.86 -7.38
N ALA A 300 32.58 -1.00 -7.02
CA ALA A 300 32.39 0.46 -7.06
C ALA A 300 32.05 0.98 -8.46
N ASP A 301 32.45 0.28 -9.51
CA ASP A 301 32.22 0.66 -10.90
C ASP A 301 30.78 0.45 -11.38
N GLU A 302 30.00 -0.36 -10.66
CA GLU A 302 28.60 -0.66 -10.98
C GLU A 302 27.59 0.08 -10.10
N ALA A 303 28.04 0.69 -9.03
CA ALA A 303 27.19 1.42 -8.10
C ALA A 303 26.48 2.59 -8.79
N GLY A 304 25.14 2.60 -8.69
CA GLY A 304 24.29 3.63 -9.29
C GLY A 304 23.92 3.42 -10.75
N LEU A 305 24.60 2.52 -11.46
CA LEU A 305 24.34 2.28 -12.89
C LEU A 305 23.16 1.31 -13.13
N ILE A 306 22.83 0.49 -12.14
CA ILE A 306 21.83 -0.56 -12.28
C ILE A 306 20.63 -0.25 -11.38
N ARG A 307 19.46 -0.27 -11.99
CA ARG A 307 18.18 -0.26 -11.28
C ARG A 307 17.57 -1.66 -11.34
N ALA A 308 17.25 -2.25 -10.19
CA ALA A 308 16.81 -3.64 -10.16
C ALA A 308 15.74 -3.93 -9.11
N LYS A 309 14.91 -4.94 -9.40
CA LYS A 309 14.08 -5.63 -8.42
C LYS A 309 14.69 -6.97 -8.12
N THR A 310 14.91 -7.25 -6.84
CA THR A 310 15.35 -8.55 -6.34
C THR A 310 14.15 -9.42 -6.00
N GLY A 311 14.32 -10.73 -6.06
CA GLY A 311 13.36 -11.73 -5.59
C GLY A 311 14.08 -12.82 -4.79
N SER A 312 13.51 -13.20 -3.65
CA SER A 312 13.99 -14.32 -2.82
C SER A 312 12.79 -15.05 -2.24
N LEU A 313 12.76 -16.35 -2.36
CA LEU A 313 11.72 -17.21 -1.78
C LEU A 313 12.29 -18.63 -1.62
N GLY A 314 12.47 -19.10 -0.39
CA GLY A 314 13.15 -20.35 -0.14
C GLY A 314 14.55 -20.38 -0.80
N ASP A 315 14.79 -21.37 -1.65
CA ASP A 315 16.05 -21.54 -2.39
C ASP A 315 16.12 -20.73 -3.71
N VAL A 316 15.09 -19.90 -3.98
CA VAL A 316 15.03 -19.09 -5.19
C VAL A 316 15.68 -17.73 -4.97
N ALA A 317 16.59 -17.35 -5.86
CA ALA A 317 17.10 -16.00 -6.01
C ALA A 317 16.87 -15.52 -7.45
N SER A 318 16.29 -14.35 -7.62
CA SER A 318 16.01 -13.76 -8.94
C SER A 318 16.29 -12.25 -8.92
N MET A 319 16.61 -11.69 -10.08
CA MET A 319 16.79 -10.25 -10.26
C MET A 319 16.39 -9.85 -11.68
N THR A 320 15.76 -8.70 -11.82
CA THR A 320 15.42 -8.09 -13.11
C THR A 320 15.56 -6.58 -12.99
N GLY A 321 15.95 -5.91 -14.07
CA GLY A 321 16.15 -4.46 -14.04
C GLY A 321 16.77 -3.91 -15.32
N ASN A 322 17.32 -2.71 -15.19
CA ASN A 322 17.87 -1.91 -16.27
C ASN A 322 19.27 -1.40 -15.91
N VAL A 323 20.09 -1.20 -16.94
CA VAL A 323 21.34 -0.42 -16.86
C VAL A 323 21.05 0.97 -17.41
N SER A 324 21.34 2.02 -16.65
CA SER A 324 21.16 3.43 -17.02
C SER A 324 22.41 4.02 -17.66
#